data_5e710fd514d35ec43006c694ca40d591
#
_entry.id   5e710fd514d35ec43006c694ca40d591
#
_cell.length_a   1.000
_cell.length_b   1.000
_cell.length_c   1.000
_cell.angle_alpha   90.00
_cell.angle_beta   90.00
_cell.angle_gamma   90.00
#
_symmetry.space_group_name_H-M   'P 1'
#
loop_
_entity.id
_entity.type
_entity.pdbx_description
1 polymer ?
#
loop_
_entity_poly.entity_id
_entity_poly.type
_entity_poly.pdbx_seq_one_letter_code
_entity_poly.pdbx_strand_id
1 'polypeptide(L)'
;INTTTGRLSSTNPNLQNIPIRTDMGLKIRECFIAKPGHKIISSDYSQVELRLMAVVAGVKALKEAFNHGIDIHAATAAKVFGVPADQVDHNLRRHAKTINFGVIYGISQYGLAKQLGISADEAKIYIDNYFRQMPEIKAYMEKTIAFAHKNGFVLTPYGRKCFVFGINDKNKRISSNAERAAINAPLQGGAADIIKMAMNQCLWRLQKG
;
A
#
# COMPACT_ATOMS: atom_id res chain seq x y z
N ILE A 1 10.13 -18.30 -2.72
CA ILE A 1 9.46 -17.02 -2.36
C ILE A 1 9.50 -16.91 -0.85
N ASN A 2 10.29 -16.00 -0.32
CA ASN A 2 10.50 -15.84 1.14
C ASN A 2 9.52 -14.85 1.79
N THR A 3 8.48 -14.40 1.06
CA THR A 3 7.50 -13.45 1.58
C THR A 3 6.10 -14.03 1.58
N THR A 4 5.32 -13.79 2.64
CA THR A 4 3.94 -14.28 2.77
C THR A 4 3.00 -13.70 1.71
N THR A 5 3.30 -12.51 1.19
CA THR A 5 2.53 -11.82 0.15
C THR A 5 2.94 -12.20 -1.28
N GLY A 6 4.01 -12.97 -1.46
CA GLY A 6 4.53 -13.32 -2.78
C GLY A 6 5.36 -12.23 -3.46
N ARG A 7 5.71 -11.13 -2.76
CA ARG A 7 6.68 -10.15 -3.25
C ARG A 7 8.03 -10.80 -3.50
N LEU A 8 8.77 -10.30 -4.46
CA LEU A 8 10.18 -10.65 -4.64
C LEU A 8 10.99 -10.12 -3.45
N SER A 9 12.05 -10.81 -3.10
CA SER A 9 13.01 -10.37 -2.09
C SER A 9 14.43 -10.50 -2.63
N SER A 10 15.32 -9.64 -2.17
CA SER A 10 16.74 -9.67 -2.49
C SER A 10 17.53 -9.84 -1.21
N THR A 11 18.49 -10.80 -1.22
CA THR A 11 19.35 -11.10 -0.06
C THR A 11 20.78 -11.30 -0.55
N ASN A 12 21.73 -10.89 0.27
CA ASN A 12 23.16 -11.08 0.05
C ASN A 12 23.70 -10.56 -1.30
N PRO A 13 23.61 -9.25 -1.56
CA PRO A 13 23.11 -8.16 -0.73
C PRO A 13 21.61 -7.88 -0.90
N ASN A 14 20.99 -7.18 0.06
CA ASN A 14 19.63 -6.69 -0.07
C ASN A 14 19.60 -5.39 -0.90
N LEU A 15 19.47 -5.52 -2.20
CA LEU A 15 19.45 -4.40 -3.14
C LEU A 15 18.13 -3.59 -3.12
N GLN A 16 17.08 -4.13 -2.51
CA GLN A 16 15.79 -3.43 -2.40
C GLN A 16 15.79 -2.34 -1.34
N ASN A 17 16.74 -2.37 -0.40
CA ASN A 17 16.83 -1.42 0.71
C ASN A 17 17.90 -0.35 0.53
N ILE A 18 18.40 -0.13 -0.68
CA ILE A 18 19.33 0.97 -0.97
C ILE A 18 18.59 2.29 -0.70
N PRO A 19 19.09 3.15 0.21
CA PRO A 19 18.45 4.42 0.54
C PRO A 19 18.29 5.31 -0.70
N ILE A 20 17.19 6.08 -0.77
CA ILE A 20 16.93 7.02 -1.87
C ILE A 20 16.85 8.47 -1.40
N ARG A 21 16.91 8.70 -0.08
CA ARG A 21 16.74 10.02 0.54
C ARG A 21 18.03 10.59 1.12
N THR A 22 19.10 9.84 1.10
CA THR A 22 20.39 10.26 1.62
C THR A 22 21.38 10.42 0.48
N ASP A 23 22.32 11.37 0.60
CA ASP A 23 23.36 11.60 -0.40
C ASP A 23 24.19 10.34 -0.68
N MET A 24 24.51 9.57 0.38
CA MET A 24 25.21 8.30 0.24
C MET A 24 24.38 7.27 -0.55
N GLY A 25 23.07 7.20 -0.29
CA GLY A 25 22.18 6.31 -1.03
C GLY A 25 22.10 6.67 -2.51
N LEU A 26 22.06 7.96 -2.84
CA LEU A 26 22.10 8.44 -4.23
C LEU A 26 23.42 8.04 -4.91
N LYS A 27 24.57 8.25 -4.26
CA LYS A 27 25.89 7.83 -4.79
C LYS A 27 25.97 6.33 -5.02
N ILE A 28 25.41 5.50 -4.12
CA ILE A 28 25.34 4.05 -4.32
C ILE A 28 24.50 3.71 -5.56
N ARG A 29 23.41 4.43 -5.80
CA ARG A 29 22.58 4.22 -7.00
C ARG A 29 23.30 4.57 -8.30
N GLU A 30 24.15 5.58 -8.32
CA GLU A 30 24.98 5.94 -9.46
C GLU A 30 25.97 4.84 -9.87
N CYS A 31 26.32 3.91 -8.95
CA CYS A 31 27.15 2.76 -9.26
C CYS A 31 26.45 1.69 -10.13
N PHE A 32 25.12 1.75 -10.26
CA PHE A 32 24.38 0.85 -11.14
C PHE A 32 24.35 1.40 -12.56
N ILE A 33 25.26 0.94 -13.37
CA ILE A 33 25.44 1.38 -14.75
C ILE A 33 25.07 0.28 -15.74
N ALA A 34 24.63 0.68 -16.94
CA ALA A 34 24.43 -0.25 -18.05
C ALA A 34 25.76 -0.62 -18.70
N LYS A 35 25.84 -1.78 -19.34
CA LYS A 35 26.96 -2.13 -20.23
C LYS A 35 27.07 -1.11 -21.39
N PRO A 36 28.26 -0.92 -21.98
CA PRO A 36 28.37 -0.12 -23.18
C PRO A 36 27.36 -0.52 -24.26
N GLY A 37 26.71 0.46 -24.88
CA GLY A 37 25.64 0.23 -25.86
C GLY A 37 24.29 -0.19 -25.32
N HIS A 38 24.12 -0.33 -23.99
CA HIS A 38 22.87 -0.67 -23.32
C HIS A 38 22.35 0.48 -22.46
N LYS A 39 21.08 0.40 -22.07
CA LYS A 39 20.45 1.35 -21.15
C LYS A 39 19.73 0.58 -20.04
N ILE A 40 19.70 1.16 -18.84
CA ILE A 40 18.82 0.69 -17.76
C ILE A 40 17.47 1.35 -17.96
N ILE A 41 16.41 0.54 -18.00
CA ILE A 41 15.02 1.00 -18.03
C ILE A 41 14.41 0.68 -16.68
N SER A 42 13.88 1.71 -16.00
CA SER A 42 13.16 1.56 -14.74
C SER A 42 11.72 2.03 -14.94
N SER A 43 10.77 1.19 -14.57
CA SER A 43 9.35 1.50 -14.62
C SER A 43 8.68 1.03 -13.33
N ASP A 44 7.80 1.85 -12.77
CA ASP A 44 7.07 1.55 -11.54
C ASP A 44 5.59 1.85 -11.68
N TYR A 45 4.74 1.02 -11.07
CA TYR A 45 3.30 1.25 -11.02
C TYR A 45 2.97 2.33 -9.99
N SER A 46 2.41 3.43 -10.47
CA SER A 46 1.97 4.51 -9.58
C SER A 46 0.81 4.04 -8.69
N GLN A 47 1.04 4.09 -7.37
CA GLN A 47 0.02 3.87 -6.34
C GLN A 47 -0.76 2.56 -6.48
N VAL A 48 -0.10 1.47 -6.89
CA VAL A 48 -0.75 0.20 -7.24
C VAL A 48 -1.63 -0.36 -6.12
N GLU A 49 -1.22 -0.24 -4.85
CA GLU A 49 -1.99 -0.76 -3.72
C GLU A 49 -3.25 0.07 -3.44
N LEU A 50 -3.21 1.40 -3.65
CA LEU A 50 -4.41 2.25 -3.59
C LEU A 50 -5.39 1.95 -4.73
N ARG A 51 -4.87 1.68 -5.93
CA ARG A 51 -5.69 1.25 -7.07
C ARG A 51 -6.35 -0.11 -6.81
N LEU A 52 -5.60 -1.05 -6.23
CA LEU A 52 -6.14 -2.34 -5.80
C LEU A 52 -7.21 -2.17 -4.73
N MET A 53 -6.98 -1.32 -3.71
CA MET A 53 -7.99 -1.00 -2.69
C MET A 53 -9.26 -0.45 -3.33
N ALA A 54 -9.15 0.48 -4.27
CA ALA A 54 -10.30 1.03 -4.99
C ALA A 54 -11.15 -0.05 -5.68
N VAL A 55 -10.49 -1.09 -6.21
CA VAL A 55 -11.15 -2.21 -6.90
C VAL A 55 -11.74 -3.21 -5.92
N VAL A 56 -10.94 -3.73 -4.97
CA VAL A 56 -11.35 -4.84 -4.09
C VAL A 56 -12.36 -4.40 -3.01
N ALA A 57 -12.26 -3.16 -2.53
CA ALA A 57 -13.23 -2.57 -1.61
C ALA A 57 -14.43 -1.92 -2.34
N GLY A 58 -14.35 -1.75 -3.65
CA GLY A 58 -15.42 -1.14 -4.44
C GLY A 58 -15.59 0.36 -4.24
N VAL A 59 -14.53 1.09 -3.84
CA VAL A 59 -14.59 2.52 -3.52
C VAL A 59 -14.77 3.35 -4.79
N LYS A 60 -15.99 3.80 -5.05
CA LYS A 60 -16.34 4.56 -6.27
C LYS A 60 -15.51 5.83 -6.39
N ALA A 61 -15.42 6.61 -5.31
CA ALA A 61 -14.68 7.88 -5.30
C ALA A 61 -13.19 7.71 -5.67
N LEU A 62 -12.53 6.62 -5.22
CA LEU A 62 -11.15 6.33 -5.62
C LEU A 62 -11.05 5.92 -7.08
N LYS A 63 -11.99 5.10 -7.58
CA LYS A 63 -12.01 4.69 -8.99
C LYS A 63 -12.17 5.89 -9.92
N GLU A 64 -13.12 6.78 -9.61
CA GLU A 64 -13.35 8.01 -10.35
C GLU A 64 -12.12 8.92 -10.34
N ALA A 65 -11.51 9.12 -9.16
CA ALA A 65 -10.30 9.93 -9.04
C ALA A 65 -9.15 9.37 -9.89
N PHE A 66 -8.94 8.05 -9.88
CA PHE A 66 -7.92 7.43 -10.73
C PHE A 66 -8.22 7.54 -12.22
N ASN A 67 -9.47 7.38 -12.63
CA ASN A 67 -9.87 7.46 -14.04
C ASN A 67 -9.73 8.86 -14.62
N HIS A 68 -9.92 9.90 -13.80
CA HIS A 68 -9.80 11.30 -14.20
C HIS A 68 -8.44 11.92 -13.90
N GLY A 69 -7.46 11.13 -13.44
CA GLY A 69 -6.12 11.64 -13.12
C GLY A 69 -6.08 12.62 -11.94
N ILE A 70 -7.10 12.57 -11.05
CA ILE A 70 -7.17 13.45 -9.88
C ILE A 70 -6.14 13.00 -8.86
N ASP A 71 -5.47 13.97 -8.23
CA ASP A 71 -4.56 13.69 -7.10
C ASP A 71 -5.35 13.20 -5.89
N ILE A 72 -5.27 11.88 -5.66
CA ILE A 72 -6.00 11.21 -4.56
C ILE A 72 -5.60 11.76 -3.20
N HIS A 73 -4.33 12.12 -3.01
CA HIS A 73 -3.88 12.64 -1.73
C HIS A 73 -4.43 14.04 -1.47
N ALA A 74 -4.51 14.88 -2.50
CA ALA A 74 -5.16 16.17 -2.39
C ALA A 74 -6.68 16.03 -2.16
N ALA A 75 -7.33 15.14 -2.90
CA ALA A 75 -8.77 14.88 -2.72
C ALA A 75 -9.10 14.32 -1.32
N THR A 76 -8.24 13.43 -0.80
CA THR A 76 -8.37 12.94 0.58
C THR A 76 -8.14 14.05 1.60
N ALA A 77 -7.14 14.92 1.39
CA ALA A 77 -6.86 16.04 2.29
C ALA A 77 -8.07 16.96 2.43
N ALA A 78 -8.66 17.39 1.31
CA ALA A 78 -9.85 18.22 1.32
C ALA A 78 -10.98 17.60 2.16
N LYS A 79 -11.22 16.31 2.00
CA LYS A 79 -12.29 15.60 2.70
C LYS A 79 -12.00 15.32 4.18
N VAL A 80 -10.79 14.90 4.51
CA VAL A 80 -10.42 14.50 5.89
C VAL A 80 -10.26 15.73 6.78
N PHE A 81 -9.64 16.80 6.25
CA PHE A 81 -9.40 18.04 7.00
C PHE A 81 -10.54 19.05 6.87
N GLY A 82 -11.51 18.81 5.98
CA GLY A 82 -12.67 19.70 5.79
C GLY A 82 -12.31 21.03 5.15
N VAL A 83 -11.29 21.07 4.28
CA VAL A 83 -10.85 22.27 3.58
C VAL A 83 -11.23 22.21 2.09
N PRO A 84 -11.47 23.36 1.44
CA PRO A 84 -11.65 23.41 -0.02
C PRO A 84 -10.43 22.83 -0.76
N ALA A 85 -10.64 22.22 -1.91
CA ALA A 85 -9.59 21.53 -2.67
C ALA A 85 -8.45 22.47 -3.11
N ASP A 86 -8.76 23.73 -3.39
CA ASP A 86 -7.82 24.79 -3.75
C ASP A 86 -6.99 25.32 -2.55
N GLN A 87 -7.41 25.00 -1.32
CA GLN A 87 -6.69 25.34 -0.09
C GLN A 87 -5.84 24.19 0.45
N VAL A 88 -5.76 23.07 -0.27
CA VAL A 88 -4.91 21.94 0.11
C VAL A 88 -3.45 22.27 -0.21
N ASP A 89 -2.71 22.65 0.81
CA ASP A 89 -1.27 22.89 0.69
C ASP A 89 -0.45 21.58 0.65
N HIS A 90 0.85 21.73 0.47
CA HIS A 90 1.78 20.60 0.41
C HIS A 90 1.81 19.78 1.73
N ASN A 91 1.63 20.42 2.88
CA ASN A 91 1.64 19.75 4.19
C ASN A 91 0.37 18.90 4.38
N LEU A 92 -0.79 19.47 4.13
CA LEU A 92 -2.07 18.75 4.17
C LEU A 92 -2.07 17.56 3.20
N ARG A 93 -1.56 17.75 1.98
CA ARG A 93 -1.39 16.69 1.01
C ARG A 93 -0.46 15.58 1.50
N ARG A 94 0.67 15.95 2.15
CA ARG A 94 1.61 14.99 2.75
C ARG A 94 0.98 14.23 3.92
N HIS A 95 0.23 14.89 4.78
CA HIS A 95 -0.52 14.26 5.86
C HIS A 95 -1.57 13.29 5.30
N ALA A 96 -2.34 13.69 4.30
CA ALA A 96 -3.32 12.82 3.65
C ALA A 96 -2.65 11.61 2.98
N LYS A 97 -1.46 11.76 2.40
CA LYS A 97 -0.67 10.62 1.90
C LYS A 97 -0.34 9.65 3.03
N THR A 98 0.09 10.14 4.18
CA THR A 98 0.37 9.31 5.37
C THR A 98 -0.89 8.62 5.87
N ILE A 99 -2.03 9.31 5.89
CA ILE A 99 -3.32 8.74 6.29
C ILE A 99 -3.76 7.65 5.31
N ASN A 100 -3.74 7.93 4.01
CA ASN A 100 -4.14 6.99 2.97
C ASN A 100 -3.40 5.66 3.08
N PHE A 101 -2.08 5.70 3.18
CA PHE A 101 -1.28 4.48 3.33
C PHE A 101 -1.39 3.89 4.74
N GLY A 102 -1.36 4.72 5.76
CA GLY A 102 -1.47 4.26 7.15
C GLY A 102 -2.76 3.50 7.41
N VAL A 103 -3.90 4.06 7.01
CA VAL A 103 -5.22 3.42 7.21
C VAL A 103 -5.32 2.10 6.45
N ILE A 104 -4.88 2.07 5.18
CA ILE A 104 -4.86 0.83 4.38
C ILE A 104 -4.03 -0.27 5.04
N TYR A 105 -2.97 0.11 5.74
CA TYR A 105 -2.13 -0.83 6.49
C TYR A 105 -2.56 -1.04 7.94
N GLY A 106 -3.76 -0.58 8.32
CA GLY A 106 -4.33 -0.78 9.65
C GLY A 106 -3.57 -0.04 10.74
N ILE A 107 -3.09 1.18 10.46
CA ILE A 107 -2.41 2.01 11.45
C ILE A 107 -3.34 2.35 12.62
N SER A 108 -2.84 2.29 13.83
CA SER A 108 -3.57 2.77 15.01
C SER A 108 -3.47 4.30 15.13
N GLN A 109 -4.39 4.91 15.88
CA GLN A 109 -4.34 6.34 16.20
C GLN A 109 -2.97 6.76 16.79
N TYR A 110 -2.37 5.94 17.64
CA TYR A 110 -1.04 6.21 18.21
C TYR A 110 0.07 6.17 17.17
N GLY A 111 0.00 5.22 16.23
CA GLY A 111 0.94 5.12 15.11
C GLY A 111 0.84 6.32 14.17
N LEU A 112 -0.39 6.72 13.84
CA LEU A 112 -0.65 7.89 12.99
C LEU A 112 -0.22 9.19 13.68
N ALA A 113 -0.56 9.36 14.95
CA ALA A 113 -0.15 10.51 15.77
C ALA A 113 1.38 10.70 15.75
N LYS A 114 2.13 9.61 15.97
CA LYS A 114 3.61 9.63 15.91
C LYS A 114 4.14 10.03 14.54
N GLN A 115 3.52 9.56 13.44
CA GLN A 115 3.97 9.88 12.08
C GLN A 115 3.67 11.32 11.67
N LEU A 116 2.57 11.87 12.14
CA LEU A 116 2.13 13.24 11.82
C LEU A 116 2.62 14.28 12.80
N GLY A 117 3.10 13.89 13.99
CA GLY A 117 3.50 14.82 15.05
C GLY A 117 2.29 15.51 15.72
N ILE A 118 1.15 14.83 15.81
CA ILE A 118 -0.11 15.33 16.37
C ILE A 118 -0.54 14.52 17.61
N SER A 119 -1.60 14.94 18.29
CA SER A 119 -2.18 14.18 19.39
C SER A 119 -2.88 12.89 18.92
N ALA A 120 -3.01 11.91 19.81
CA ALA A 120 -3.73 10.67 19.50
C ALA A 120 -5.22 10.90 19.21
N ASP A 121 -5.81 11.92 19.85
CA ASP A 121 -7.22 12.28 19.65
C ASP A 121 -7.44 12.91 18.28
N GLU A 122 -6.55 13.81 17.83
CA GLU A 122 -6.59 14.34 16.47
C GLU A 122 -6.41 13.24 15.43
N ALA A 123 -5.44 12.33 15.64
CA ALA A 123 -5.23 11.20 14.75
C ALA A 123 -6.47 10.31 14.66
N LYS A 124 -7.18 10.10 15.79
CA LYS A 124 -8.45 9.38 15.82
C LYS A 124 -9.51 10.10 14.98
N ILE A 125 -9.67 11.40 15.14
CA ILE A 125 -10.62 12.20 14.36
C ILE A 125 -10.34 12.05 12.84
N TYR A 126 -9.08 12.09 12.43
CA TYR A 126 -8.71 11.92 11.02
C TYR A 126 -9.02 10.52 10.49
N ILE A 127 -8.77 9.47 11.29
CA ILE A 127 -9.13 8.09 10.92
C ILE A 127 -10.65 7.95 10.83
N ASP A 128 -11.40 8.49 11.77
CA ASP A 128 -12.88 8.43 11.77
C ASP A 128 -13.46 9.20 10.58
N ASN A 129 -12.92 10.37 10.27
CA ASN A 129 -13.31 11.14 9.09
C ASN A 129 -13.00 10.38 7.78
N TYR A 130 -11.83 9.74 7.71
CA TYR A 130 -11.44 8.92 6.56
C TYR A 130 -12.45 7.79 6.31
N PHE A 131 -12.81 7.03 7.33
CA PHE A 131 -13.80 5.96 7.21
C PHE A 131 -15.23 6.46 6.97
N ARG A 132 -15.56 7.66 7.46
CA ARG A 132 -16.85 8.30 7.14
C ARG A 132 -16.97 8.65 5.66
N GLN A 133 -15.87 9.09 5.06
CA GLN A 133 -15.80 9.44 3.64
C GLN A 133 -15.70 8.21 2.72
N MET A 134 -15.14 7.12 3.21
CA MET A 134 -14.90 5.88 2.46
C MET A 134 -15.30 4.65 3.30
N PRO A 135 -16.61 4.49 3.59
CA PRO A 135 -17.10 3.40 4.45
C PRO A 135 -16.82 2.01 3.84
N GLU A 136 -16.68 1.93 2.52
CA GLU A 136 -16.38 0.68 1.82
C GLU A 136 -15.01 0.11 2.22
N ILE A 137 -14.04 0.96 2.56
CA ILE A 137 -12.72 0.53 3.04
C ILE A 137 -12.86 -0.14 4.41
N LYS A 138 -13.64 0.44 5.32
CA LYS A 138 -13.91 -0.14 6.64
C LYS A 138 -14.58 -1.50 6.50
N ALA A 139 -15.63 -1.58 5.68
CA ALA A 139 -16.35 -2.83 5.41
C ALA A 139 -15.44 -3.91 4.81
N TYR A 140 -14.55 -3.54 3.88
CA TYR A 140 -13.54 -4.43 3.33
C TYR A 140 -12.61 -4.98 4.42
N MET A 141 -12.11 -4.11 5.30
CA MET A 141 -11.19 -4.51 6.38
C MET A 141 -11.88 -5.50 7.34
N GLU A 142 -13.08 -5.19 7.80
CA GLU A 142 -13.87 -6.04 8.71
C GLU A 142 -14.16 -7.41 8.07
N LYS A 143 -14.59 -7.43 6.82
CA LYS A 143 -14.85 -8.66 6.07
C LYS A 143 -13.58 -9.50 5.89
N THR A 144 -12.46 -8.86 5.61
CA THR A 144 -11.18 -9.54 5.39
C THR A 144 -10.64 -10.16 6.68
N ILE A 145 -10.75 -9.44 7.80
CA ILE A 145 -10.39 -9.95 9.13
C ILE A 145 -11.27 -11.15 9.49
N ALA A 146 -12.59 -11.03 9.35
CA ALA A 146 -13.52 -12.11 9.66
C ALA A 146 -13.23 -13.37 8.80
N PHE A 147 -12.92 -13.17 7.53
CA PHE A 147 -12.53 -14.27 6.62
C PHE A 147 -11.22 -14.92 7.08
N ALA A 148 -10.22 -14.13 7.48
CA ALA A 148 -8.93 -14.63 7.96
C ALA A 148 -9.09 -15.45 9.26
N HIS A 149 -9.88 -14.96 10.23
CA HIS A 149 -10.17 -15.70 11.47
C HIS A 149 -10.81 -17.06 11.20
N LYS A 150 -11.72 -17.12 10.22
CA LYS A 150 -12.42 -18.36 9.86
C LYS A 150 -11.52 -19.35 9.11
N ASN A 151 -10.65 -18.87 8.23
CA ASN A 151 -9.97 -19.72 7.25
C ASN A 151 -8.45 -19.86 7.48
N GLY A 152 -7.82 -19.01 8.30
CA GLY A 152 -6.36 -18.98 8.49
C GLY A 152 -5.56 -18.39 7.32
N PHE A 153 -6.24 -17.91 6.28
CA PHE A 153 -5.64 -17.27 5.11
C PHE A 153 -6.57 -16.20 4.52
N VAL A 154 -6.04 -15.37 3.65
CA VAL A 154 -6.80 -14.47 2.76
C VAL A 154 -6.44 -14.74 1.30
N LEU A 155 -7.23 -14.19 0.36
CA LEU A 155 -7.01 -14.36 -1.07
C LEU A 155 -6.58 -13.06 -1.72
N THR A 156 -5.63 -13.13 -2.64
CA THR A 156 -5.38 -12.03 -3.57
C THR A 156 -6.54 -11.89 -4.56
N PRO A 157 -6.67 -10.76 -5.28
CA PRO A 157 -7.66 -10.62 -6.35
C PRO A 157 -7.57 -11.69 -7.44
N TYR A 158 -6.42 -12.36 -7.55
CA TYR A 158 -6.15 -13.45 -8.50
C TYR A 158 -6.31 -14.85 -7.89
N GLY A 159 -6.90 -14.96 -6.69
CA GLY A 159 -7.23 -16.22 -6.04
C GLY A 159 -6.07 -16.93 -5.34
N ARG A 160 -4.87 -16.31 -5.26
CA ARG A 160 -3.73 -16.90 -4.54
C ARG A 160 -3.92 -16.76 -3.03
N LYS A 161 -3.73 -17.86 -2.30
CA LYS A 161 -3.79 -17.89 -0.84
C LYS A 161 -2.57 -17.21 -0.20
N CYS A 162 -2.82 -16.34 0.77
CA CYS A 162 -1.83 -15.75 1.66
C CYS A 162 -2.15 -16.20 3.08
N PHE A 163 -1.36 -17.10 3.67
CA PHE A 163 -1.57 -17.60 5.02
C PHE A 163 -1.29 -16.52 6.05
N VAL A 164 -2.13 -16.47 7.09
CA VAL A 164 -2.07 -15.46 8.16
C VAL A 164 -1.81 -16.18 9.49
N PHE A 165 -0.53 -16.37 9.77
CA PHE A 165 -0.11 -17.01 11.01
C PHE A 165 -0.41 -16.12 12.23
N GLY A 166 -0.88 -16.74 13.32
CA GLY A 166 -1.20 -16.03 14.56
C GLY A 166 -2.53 -15.28 14.57
N ILE A 167 -3.39 -15.44 13.55
CA ILE A 167 -4.69 -14.72 13.47
C ILE A 167 -5.61 -15.08 14.64
N ASN A 168 -5.57 -16.32 15.12
CA ASN A 168 -6.35 -16.82 16.25
C ASN A 168 -5.51 -17.01 17.52
N ASP A 169 -4.35 -16.32 17.62
CA ASP A 169 -3.50 -16.40 18.81
C ASP A 169 -4.21 -15.76 20.02
N LYS A 170 -4.04 -16.39 21.19
CA LYS A 170 -4.58 -15.87 22.47
C LYS A 170 -3.94 -14.54 22.89
N ASN A 171 -2.71 -14.31 22.47
CA ASN A 171 -2.03 -13.05 22.69
C ASN A 171 -2.56 -11.98 21.72
N LYS A 172 -3.30 -11.01 22.29
CA LYS A 172 -3.90 -9.90 21.51
C LYS A 172 -2.90 -9.12 20.65
N ARG A 173 -1.64 -9.00 21.08
CA ARG A 173 -0.60 -8.32 20.29
C ARG A 173 -0.28 -9.10 19.01
N ILE A 174 -0.19 -10.43 19.11
CA ILE A 174 0.06 -11.31 17.95
C ILE A 174 -1.15 -11.29 17.02
N SER A 175 -2.35 -11.50 17.56
CA SER A 175 -3.60 -11.49 16.79
C SER A 175 -3.82 -10.15 16.07
N SER A 176 -3.66 -9.01 16.73
CA SER A 176 -3.81 -7.69 16.09
C SER A 176 -2.76 -7.42 15.00
N ASN A 177 -1.54 -7.95 15.14
CA ASN A 177 -0.53 -7.88 14.08
C ASN A 177 -0.94 -8.75 12.89
N ALA A 178 -1.48 -9.94 13.15
CA ALA A 178 -1.98 -10.84 12.12
C ALA A 178 -3.20 -10.26 11.39
N GLU A 179 -4.12 -9.58 12.08
CA GLU A 179 -5.25 -8.85 11.46
C GLU A 179 -4.76 -7.77 10.48
N ARG A 180 -3.75 -7.00 10.87
CA ARG A 180 -3.11 -6.03 9.96
C ARG A 180 -2.46 -6.71 8.76
N ALA A 181 -1.77 -7.82 8.98
CA ALA A 181 -1.21 -8.61 7.89
C ALA A 181 -2.30 -9.16 6.95
N ALA A 182 -3.45 -9.59 7.50
CA ALA A 182 -4.59 -10.06 6.72
C ALA A 182 -5.17 -8.97 5.81
N ILE A 183 -5.33 -7.74 6.31
CA ILE A 183 -5.82 -6.60 5.52
C ILE A 183 -4.87 -6.29 4.36
N ASN A 184 -3.56 -6.33 4.62
CA ASN A 184 -2.54 -5.95 3.66
C ASN A 184 -2.24 -7.02 2.61
N ALA A 185 -2.35 -8.29 2.97
CA ALA A 185 -1.92 -9.39 2.11
C ALA A 185 -2.66 -9.45 0.76
N PRO A 186 -3.97 -9.20 0.64
CA PRO A 186 -4.63 -9.15 -0.67
C PRO A 186 -4.11 -8.03 -1.57
N LEU A 187 -3.77 -6.88 -1.01
CA LEU A 187 -3.29 -5.71 -1.77
C LEU A 187 -1.84 -5.90 -2.20
N GLN A 188 -0.96 -6.19 -1.25
CA GLN A 188 0.45 -6.44 -1.55
C GLN A 188 0.63 -7.68 -2.42
N GLY A 189 -0.16 -8.73 -2.16
CA GLY A 189 -0.15 -9.94 -2.94
C GLY A 189 -0.68 -9.73 -4.36
N GLY A 190 -1.77 -8.97 -4.52
CA GLY A 190 -2.29 -8.58 -5.81
C GLY A 190 -1.31 -7.74 -6.62
N ALA A 191 -0.61 -6.80 -5.97
CA ALA A 191 0.46 -6.03 -6.61
C ALA A 191 1.61 -6.95 -7.08
N ALA A 192 2.00 -7.92 -6.24
CA ALA A 192 3.03 -8.90 -6.60
C ALA A 192 2.60 -9.79 -7.78
N ASP A 193 1.33 -10.17 -7.84
CA ASP A 193 0.78 -10.96 -8.94
C ASP A 193 0.81 -10.14 -10.25
N ILE A 194 0.39 -8.87 -10.22
CA ILE A 194 0.45 -7.96 -11.38
C ILE A 194 1.88 -7.79 -11.89
N ILE A 195 2.85 -7.52 -11.00
CA ILE A 195 4.25 -7.36 -11.38
C ILE A 195 4.79 -8.61 -12.07
N LYS A 196 4.52 -9.79 -11.53
CA LYS A 196 4.98 -11.06 -12.13
C LYS A 196 4.37 -11.31 -13.51
N MET A 197 3.08 -11.02 -13.67
CA MET A 197 2.44 -11.10 -14.99
C MET A 197 3.06 -10.11 -15.98
N ALA A 198 3.33 -8.88 -15.55
CA ALA A 198 3.98 -7.88 -16.39
C ALA A 198 5.40 -8.29 -16.78
N MET A 199 6.19 -8.82 -15.85
CA MET A 199 7.55 -9.32 -16.14
C MET A 199 7.52 -10.43 -17.19
N ASN A 200 6.62 -11.40 -17.07
CA ASN A 200 6.47 -12.47 -18.05
C ASN A 200 6.05 -11.94 -19.43
N GLN A 201 5.14 -10.98 -19.46
CA GLN A 201 4.69 -10.34 -20.71
C GLN A 201 5.84 -9.55 -21.40
N CYS A 202 6.63 -8.82 -20.61
CA CYS A 202 7.81 -8.11 -21.12
C CYS A 202 8.83 -9.10 -21.71
N LEU A 203 9.16 -10.16 -20.99
CA LEU A 203 10.08 -11.20 -21.45
C LEU A 203 9.61 -11.80 -22.77
N TRP A 204 8.33 -12.21 -22.83
CA TRP A 204 7.76 -12.80 -24.05
C TRP A 204 7.80 -11.87 -25.26
N ARG A 205 7.54 -10.56 -25.05
CA ARG A 205 7.64 -9.56 -26.14
C ARG A 205 9.07 -9.36 -26.61
N LEU A 206 10.03 -9.28 -25.68
CA LEU A 206 11.44 -9.13 -26.00
C LEU A 206 12.04 -10.33 -26.74
N GLN A 207 11.48 -11.53 -26.54
CA GLN A 207 11.91 -12.74 -27.26
C GLN A 207 11.32 -12.85 -28.68
N LYS A 208 10.25 -12.13 -28.98
CA LYS A 208 9.58 -12.16 -30.28
C LYS A 208 9.94 -11.00 -31.21
N GLY A 209 10.48 -9.93 -30.67
CA GLY A 209 10.90 -8.74 -31.43
C GLY A 209 12.37 -8.72 -31.67
#